data_b975a06ac64ecb8a91f89f930d45ea39
#
_entry.id   b975a06ac64ecb8a91f89f930d45ea39
#
_cell.length_a   1.000
_cell.length_b   1.000
_cell.length_c   1.000
_cell.angle_alpha   90.00
_cell.angle_beta   90.00
_cell.angle_gamma   90.00
#
_symmetry.space_group_name_H-M   'P 1'
#
loop_
_entity.id
_entity.type
_entity.pdbx_description
1 polymer ?
#
loop_
_entity_poly.entity_id
_entity_poly.type
_entity_poly.pdbx_seq_one_letter_code
_entity_poly.pdbx_strand_id
1 'polypeptide(L)'
;MQAKYQIDFAIINSINPGTMTKFVKKDQVSSSWYEIDATNAVVGRLATVISKIIRGKNKTTYTPHMDHGDFVVVKNIEQAKFTGKKFEDKIYYRHTGHPGGIKETTPEKLHEKKPGETLKLAVKRMLPGGVLGRKQLTKLKIYAGSNHPHAAQNPQIIELGKLNSKNLVRN
;
A
#
# COMPACT_ATOMS: atom_id res chain seq x y z
N MET A 1 -3.17 -28.72 -55.74
CA MET A 1 -3.64 -29.13 -54.41
C MET A 1 -3.51 -27.98 -53.45
N GLN A 2 -4.60 -27.23 -53.23
CA GLN A 2 -4.65 -26.17 -52.22
C GLN A 2 -5.50 -26.71 -51.07
N ALA A 3 -4.81 -27.07 -49.97
CA ALA A 3 -5.48 -27.40 -48.72
C ALA A 3 -5.96 -26.08 -48.08
N LYS A 4 -7.26 -25.84 -48.11
CA LYS A 4 -7.94 -24.73 -47.40
C LYS A 4 -7.85 -24.99 -45.90
N TYR A 5 -7.03 -24.25 -45.20
CA TYR A 5 -7.16 -24.13 -43.75
C TYR A 5 -8.43 -23.30 -43.45
N GLN A 6 -9.58 -23.96 -43.41
CA GLN A 6 -10.74 -23.41 -42.73
C GLN A 6 -10.50 -23.60 -41.25
N ILE A 7 -10.06 -22.52 -40.61
CA ILE A 7 -10.03 -22.44 -39.15
C ILE A 7 -11.49 -22.20 -38.73
N ASP A 8 -12.11 -23.24 -38.15
CA ASP A 8 -13.47 -23.14 -37.65
C ASP A 8 -13.53 -22.08 -36.53
N PHE A 9 -14.21 -20.99 -36.81
CA PHE A 9 -14.46 -19.89 -35.85
C PHE A 9 -15.19 -20.39 -34.57
N ALA A 10 -15.89 -21.50 -34.64
CA ALA A 10 -16.51 -22.17 -33.49
C ALA A 10 -15.51 -22.73 -32.50
N ILE A 11 -14.34 -23.23 -32.97
CA ILE A 11 -13.28 -23.76 -32.12
C ILE A 11 -12.54 -22.65 -31.40
N ILE A 12 -12.36 -21.48 -32.02
CA ILE A 12 -11.73 -20.32 -31.39
C ILE A 12 -12.60 -19.77 -30.24
N ASN A 13 -13.91 -19.78 -30.40
CA ASN A 13 -14.85 -19.34 -29.36
C ASN A 13 -15.04 -20.35 -28.21
N SER A 14 -14.76 -21.65 -28.43
CA SER A 14 -14.80 -22.66 -27.37
C SER A 14 -13.53 -22.73 -26.52
N ILE A 15 -12.41 -22.20 -27.02
CA ILE A 15 -11.10 -22.30 -26.32
C ILE A 15 -10.91 -21.20 -25.27
N ASN A 16 -11.59 -20.03 -25.35
CA ASN A 16 -11.42 -18.97 -24.37
C ASN A 16 -12.67 -18.10 -24.11
N PRO A 17 -13.63 -18.55 -23.32
CA PRO A 17 -14.69 -17.67 -22.83
C PRO A 17 -14.20 -16.68 -21.74
N GLY A 18 -12.89 -16.64 -21.42
CA GLY A 18 -12.36 -16.01 -20.21
C GLY A 18 -11.22 -15.00 -20.35
N THR A 19 -10.77 -14.64 -21.55
CA THR A 19 -9.60 -13.76 -21.70
C THR A 19 -9.91 -12.25 -21.75
N MET A 20 -11.16 -11.86 -21.77
CA MET A 20 -11.49 -10.42 -21.67
C MET A 20 -11.47 -9.98 -20.22
N THR A 21 -10.53 -9.11 -19.88
CA THR A 21 -10.47 -8.46 -18.56
C THR A 21 -11.81 -7.76 -18.29
N LYS A 22 -12.56 -8.26 -17.32
CA LYS A 22 -13.87 -7.72 -17.00
C LYS A 22 -13.72 -6.29 -16.48
N PHE A 23 -14.31 -5.31 -17.16
CA PHE A 23 -14.38 -3.95 -16.67
C PHE A 23 -15.34 -3.87 -15.49
N VAL A 24 -14.88 -3.36 -14.36
CA VAL A 24 -15.67 -3.20 -13.14
C VAL A 24 -16.15 -1.76 -13.06
N LYS A 25 -17.46 -1.55 -12.96
CA LYS A 25 -18.05 -0.22 -12.76
C LYS A 25 -17.78 0.26 -11.33
N LYS A 26 -17.82 1.58 -11.11
CA LYS A 26 -17.58 2.22 -9.81
C LYS A 26 -18.46 1.65 -8.69
N ASP A 27 -19.70 1.34 -8.98
CA ASP A 27 -20.68 0.83 -8.01
C ASP A 27 -20.44 -0.63 -7.60
N GLN A 28 -19.62 -1.34 -8.39
CA GLN A 28 -19.25 -2.74 -8.15
C GLN A 28 -17.94 -2.89 -7.36
N VAL A 29 -17.28 -1.77 -7.05
CA VAL A 29 -16.01 -1.80 -6.30
C VAL A 29 -16.30 -2.02 -4.82
N SER A 30 -15.87 -3.16 -4.29
CA SER A 30 -15.86 -3.46 -2.86
C SER A 30 -14.51 -3.15 -2.24
N SER A 31 -14.50 -2.56 -1.05
CA SER A 31 -13.29 -2.30 -0.26
C SER A 31 -13.33 -3.14 1.03
N SER A 32 -12.27 -3.88 1.27
CA SER A 32 -12.07 -4.68 2.48
C SER A 32 -11.21 -3.92 3.48
N TRP A 33 -11.22 -4.37 4.74
CA TRP A 33 -10.37 -3.83 5.79
C TRP A 33 -9.30 -4.84 6.17
N TYR A 34 -8.07 -4.36 6.29
CA TYR A 34 -6.91 -5.14 6.69
C TYR A 34 -6.24 -4.52 7.89
N GLU A 35 -5.78 -5.37 8.80
CA GLU A 35 -5.00 -4.99 9.95
C GLU A 35 -3.59 -5.56 9.83
N ILE A 36 -2.60 -4.73 10.13
CA ILE A 36 -1.17 -5.10 10.07
C ILE A 36 -0.51 -4.69 11.38
N ASP A 37 0.20 -5.62 11.99
CA ASP A 37 1.06 -5.34 13.13
C ASP A 37 2.44 -4.87 12.63
N ALA A 38 2.87 -3.70 13.08
CA ALA A 38 4.16 -3.11 12.71
C ALA A 38 5.31 -3.52 13.65
N THR A 39 5.07 -4.38 14.62
CA THR A 39 6.09 -4.87 15.56
C THR A 39 7.27 -5.47 14.80
N ASN A 40 8.49 -4.92 15.03
CA ASN A 40 9.71 -5.30 14.34
C ASN A 40 9.67 -5.23 12.80
N ALA A 41 8.66 -4.58 12.23
CA ALA A 41 8.54 -4.43 10.78
C ALA A 41 9.53 -3.41 10.24
N VAL A 42 10.13 -3.71 9.08
CA VAL A 42 10.98 -2.76 8.34
C VAL A 42 10.09 -1.73 7.66
N VAL A 43 10.18 -0.44 8.06
CA VAL A 43 9.31 0.66 7.58
C VAL A 43 9.19 0.70 6.06
N GLY A 44 10.30 0.58 5.32
CA GLY A 44 10.25 0.65 3.84
C GLY A 44 9.51 -0.52 3.20
N ARG A 45 9.66 -1.73 3.73
CA ARG A 45 8.98 -2.93 3.23
C ARG A 45 7.51 -2.95 3.61
N LEU A 46 7.22 -2.56 4.86
CA LEU A 46 5.86 -2.34 5.32
C LEU A 46 5.13 -1.34 4.41
N ALA A 47 5.75 -0.20 4.09
CA ALA A 47 5.19 0.79 3.16
C ALA A 47 4.91 0.23 1.77
N THR A 48 5.77 -0.68 1.27
CA THR A 48 5.54 -1.35 -0.04
C THR A 48 4.31 -2.25 -0.02
N VAL A 49 4.12 -3.05 1.03
CA VAL A 49 2.95 -3.92 1.19
C VAL A 49 1.68 -3.06 1.28
N ILE A 50 1.69 -2.06 2.14
CA ILE A 50 0.56 -1.13 2.33
C ILE A 50 0.21 -0.42 1.02
N SER A 51 1.19 0.11 0.28
CA SER A 51 0.94 0.82 -0.97
C SER A 51 0.29 -0.06 -2.04
N LYS A 52 0.66 -1.36 -2.11
CA LYS A 52 0.02 -2.33 -3.00
C LYS A 52 -1.45 -2.55 -2.65
N ILE A 53 -1.77 -2.70 -1.36
CA ILE A 53 -3.13 -2.95 -0.86
C ILE A 53 -4.00 -1.70 -1.07
N ILE A 54 -3.53 -0.53 -0.65
CA ILE A 54 -4.28 0.74 -0.78
C ILE A 54 -4.52 1.12 -2.24
N ARG A 55 -3.61 0.75 -3.13
CA ARG A 55 -3.78 0.94 -4.58
C ARG A 55 -4.70 -0.12 -5.21
N GLY A 56 -4.87 -1.27 -4.56
CA GLY A 56 -5.67 -2.39 -5.05
C GLY A 56 -4.92 -3.28 -6.05
N LYS A 57 -3.58 -3.21 -6.11
CA LYS A 57 -2.76 -4.03 -7.02
C LYS A 57 -2.77 -5.54 -6.69
N ASN A 58 -3.32 -5.90 -5.55
CA ASN A 58 -3.54 -7.29 -5.13
C ASN A 58 -4.82 -7.91 -5.72
N LYS A 59 -5.69 -7.09 -6.32
CA LYS A 59 -6.97 -7.55 -6.90
C LYS A 59 -6.83 -7.81 -8.40
N THR A 60 -7.48 -8.86 -8.88
CA THR A 60 -7.54 -9.19 -10.32
C THR A 60 -8.29 -8.14 -11.14
N THR A 61 -9.21 -7.43 -10.51
CA THR A 61 -10.03 -6.36 -11.10
C THR A 61 -9.36 -4.99 -11.12
N TYR A 62 -8.07 -4.91 -10.76
CA TYR A 62 -7.35 -3.65 -10.68
C TYR A 62 -7.37 -2.86 -11.98
N THR A 63 -7.79 -1.59 -11.90
CA THR A 63 -7.70 -0.61 -13.00
C THR A 63 -7.02 0.66 -12.51
N PRO A 64 -6.03 1.23 -13.26
CA PRO A 64 -5.22 2.35 -12.79
C PRO A 64 -5.98 3.65 -12.51
N HIS A 65 -7.08 3.89 -13.21
CA HIS A 65 -7.89 5.12 -13.12
C HIS A 65 -8.96 5.08 -12.02
N MET A 66 -9.20 3.90 -11.43
CA MET A 66 -10.23 3.71 -10.40
C MET A 66 -9.62 3.42 -9.03
N ASP A 67 -10.40 3.69 -7.98
CA ASP A 67 -9.99 3.45 -6.60
C ASP A 67 -10.46 2.06 -6.13
N HIS A 68 -9.74 1.02 -6.52
CA HIS A 68 -9.98 -0.38 -6.10
C HIS A 68 -9.34 -0.75 -4.76
N GLY A 69 -8.66 0.19 -4.13
CA GLY A 69 -7.87 -0.06 -2.92
C GLY A 69 -8.73 -0.38 -1.71
N ASP A 70 -8.09 -1.07 -0.77
CA ASP A 70 -8.65 -1.48 0.51
C ASP A 70 -8.18 -0.55 1.64
N PHE A 71 -8.88 -0.59 2.76
CA PHE A 71 -8.48 0.12 3.97
C PHE A 71 -7.42 -0.68 4.72
N VAL A 72 -6.42 0.02 5.25
CA VAL A 72 -5.35 -0.60 6.02
C VAL A 72 -5.22 0.11 7.37
N VAL A 73 -5.33 -0.67 8.43
CA VAL A 73 -5.08 -0.27 9.81
C VAL A 73 -3.72 -0.81 10.21
N VAL A 74 -2.83 0.05 10.66
CA VAL A 74 -1.51 -0.33 11.17
C VAL A 74 -1.47 -0.04 12.66
N LYS A 75 -1.14 -1.06 13.46
CA LYS A 75 -0.96 -0.95 14.92
C LYS A 75 0.51 -1.08 15.31
N ASN A 76 0.82 -0.69 16.54
CA ASN A 76 2.16 -0.77 17.14
C ASN A 76 3.26 -0.09 16.30
N ILE A 77 2.95 1.04 15.64
CA ILE A 77 3.91 1.68 14.73
C ILE A 77 5.19 2.15 15.45
N GLU A 78 5.14 2.36 16.75
CA GLU A 78 6.29 2.73 17.57
C GLU A 78 7.41 1.68 17.54
N GLN A 79 7.03 0.42 17.34
CA GLN A 79 7.97 -0.70 17.31
C GLN A 79 8.52 -0.99 15.90
N ALA A 80 8.17 -0.18 14.91
CA ALA A 80 8.68 -0.30 13.56
C ALA A 80 10.14 0.15 13.49
N LYS A 81 10.95 -0.59 12.73
CA LYS A 81 12.41 -0.39 12.68
C LYS A 81 12.88 0.09 11.30
N PHE A 82 13.95 0.86 11.31
CA PHE A 82 14.73 1.17 10.12
C PHE A 82 15.95 0.25 10.03
N THR A 83 16.38 -0.09 8.82
CA THR A 83 17.59 -0.88 8.59
C THR A 83 18.80 0.02 8.43
N GLY A 84 19.93 -0.36 9.03
CA GLY A 84 21.17 0.42 9.02
C GLY A 84 20.99 1.75 9.76
N LYS A 85 21.83 2.74 9.49
CA LYS A 85 21.87 4.06 10.16
C LYS A 85 20.78 5.04 9.68
N LYS A 86 19.76 4.58 8.91
CA LYS A 86 18.74 5.47 8.33
C LYS A 86 17.88 6.21 9.34
N PHE A 87 17.80 5.71 10.55
CA PHE A 87 17.01 6.34 11.61
C PHE A 87 17.60 7.69 12.02
N GLU A 88 18.91 7.79 12.04
CA GLU A 88 19.67 8.99 12.42
C GLU A 88 20.04 9.84 11.18
N ASP A 89 20.63 9.19 10.15
CA ASP A 89 21.26 9.90 9.02
C ASP A 89 20.28 10.41 7.98
N LYS A 90 19.07 9.82 7.86
CA LYS A 90 18.12 10.22 6.84
C LYS A 90 17.53 11.59 7.15
N ILE A 91 17.50 12.50 6.16
CA ILE A 91 16.92 13.83 6.31
C ILE A 91 15.65 13.95 5.48
N TYR A 92 14.61 14.47 6.08
CA TYR A 92 13.38 14.88 5.41
C TYR A 92 13.37 16.40 5.26
N TYR A 93 13.39 16.88 4.02
CA TYR A 93 13.33 18.29 3.68
C TYR A 93 11.89 18.75 3.47
N ARG A 94 11.56 19.92 4.00
CA ARG A 94 10.31 20.63 3.79
C ARG A 94 10.60 22.10 3.53
N HIS A 95 10.11 22.63 2.42
CA HIS A 95 10.20 24.05 2.11
C HIS A 95 8.98 24.80 2.63
N THR A 96 9.16 25.99 3.21
CA THR A 96 8.09 26.83 3.77
C THR A 96 7.44 27.75 2.74
N GLY A 97 8.03 27.90 1.56
CA GLY A 97 7.60 28.83 0.52
C GLY A 97 8.33 30.20 0.54
N HIS A 98 9.15 30.49 1.56
CA HIS A 98 9.92 31.73 1.67
C HIS A 98 11.40 31.51 1.30
N PRO A 99 12.12 32.54 0.79
CA PRO A 99 13.55 32.45 0.57
C PRO A 99 14.30 31.94 1.80
N GLY A 100 15.20 30.97 1.64
CA GLY A 100 15.92 30.33 2.75
C GLY A 100 15.09 29.42 3.65
N GLY A 101 13.81 29.16 3.32
CA GLY A 101 12.86 28.45 4.16
C GLY A 101 12.92 26.92 4.10
N ILE A 102 14.10 26.30 3.89
CA ILE A 102 14.27 24.87 3.98
C ILE A 102 14.33 24.43 5.44
N LYS A 103 13.43 23.50 5.83
CA LYS A 103 13.45 22.87 7.16
C LYS A 103 13.82 21.41 7.02
N GLU A 104 14.70 20.97 7.91
CA GLU A 104 15.22 19.61 7.97
C GLU A 104 14.69 18.88 9.21
N THR A 105 14.41 17.60 9.08
CA THR A 105 13.98 16.75 10.20
C THR A 105 14.47 15.34 9.99
N THR A 106 15.04 14.72 11.02
CA THR A 106 15.43 13.31 10.99
C THR A 106 14.23 12.40 11.30
N PRO A 107 14.24 11.13 10.86
CA PRO A 107 13.22 10.14 11.25
C PRO A 107 13.05 10.01 12.76
N GLU A 108 14.15 10.05 13.52
CA GLU A 108 14.16 10.01 14.98
C GLU A 108 13.30 11.10 15.59
N LYS A 109 13.61 12.37 15.30
CA LYS A 109 12.83 13.54 15.76
C LYS A 109 11.37 13.52 15.30
N LEU A 110 11.12 12.94 14.11
CA LEU A 110 9.77 12.82 13.58
C LEU A 110 9.00 11.70 14.26
N HIS A 111 9.66 10.62 14.63
CA HIS A 111 9.09 9.49 15.35
C HIS A 111 8.68 9.86 16.78
N GLU A 112 9.51 10.61 17.50
CA GLU A 112 9.19 11.11 18.83
C GLU A 112 7.94 12.01 18.84
N LYS A 113 7.85 12.91 17.84
CA LYS A 113 6.72 13.85 17.76
C LYS A 113 5.44 13.21 17.23
N LYS A 114 5.57 12.35 16.22
CA LYS A 114 4.45 11.70 15.49
C LYS A 114 4.89 10.35 14.94
N PRO A 115 4.79 9.25 15.70
CA PRO A 115 5.32 7.95 15.32
C PRO A 115 4.88 7.44 13.93
N GLY A 116 3.64 7.70 13.55
CA GLY A 116 3.10 7.24 12.26
C GLY A 116 3.51 8.05 11.03
N GLU A 117 4.08 9.26 11.21
CA GLU A 117 4.33 10.17 10.08
C GLU A 117 5.44 9.64 9.15
N THR A 118 6.46 8.97 9.67
CA THR A 118 7.52 8.36 8.88
C THR A 118 7.00 7.32 7.91
N LEU A 119 6.11 6.45 8.37
CA LEU A 119 5.43 5.45 7.53
C LEU A 119 4.50 6.11 6.51
N LYS A 120 3.71 7.09 6.95
CA LYS A 120 2.79 7.83 6.07
C LYS A 120 3.51 8.54 4.93
N LEU A 121 4.66 9.16 5.20
CA LEU A 121 5.51 9.77 4.18
C LEU A 121 6.08 8.74 3.21
N ALA A 122 6.51 7.56 3.71
CA ALA A 122 6.99 6.48 2.87
C ALA A 122 5.90 5.97 1.92
N VAL A 123 4.69 5.70 2.42
CA VAL A 123 3.54 5.27 1.60
C VAL A 123 3.13 6.37 0.62
N LYS A 124 3.04 7.63 1.05
CA LYS A 124 2.70 8.77 0.18
C LYS A 124 3.62 8.86 -1.04
N ARG A 125 4.93 8.64 -0.86
CA ARG A 125 5.92 8.67 -1.96
C ARG A 125 5.85 7.45 -2.88
N MET A 126 5.22 6.36 -2.45
CA MET A 126 5.00 5.15 -3.24
C MET A 126 3.66 5.14 -4.00
N LEU A 127 2.74 6.01 -3.62
CA LEU A 127 1.47 6.20 -4.32
C LEU A 127 1.63 7.15 -5.52
N PRO A 128 0.78 7.02 -6.56
CA PRO A 128 0.80 7.94 -7.69
C PRO A 128 0.46 9.36 -7.22
N GLY A 129 1.01 10.35 -7.91
CA GLY A 129 0.65 11.74 -7.70
C GLY A 129 -0.80 12.03 -8.11
N GLY A 130 -1.32 13.21 -7.71
CA GLY A 130 -2.63 13.69 -8.10
C GLY A 130 -3.77 13.40 -7.12
N VAL A 131 -5.00 13.59 -7.57
CA VAL A 131 -6.21 13.52 -6.73
C VAL A 131 -6.46 12.09 -6.24
N LEU A 132 -6.33 11.11 -7.14
CA LEU A 132 -6.56 9.70 -6.81
C LEU A 132 -5.60 9.19 -5.73
N GLY A 133 -4.29 9.49 -5.84
CA GLY A 133 -3.32 9.07 -4.83
C GLY A 133 -3.56 9.72 -3.47
N ARG A 134 -4.01 10.99 -3.43
CA ARG A 134 -4.43 11.64 -2.18
C ARG A 134 -5.64 10.95 -1.54
N LYS A 135 -6.64 10.57 -2.35
CA LYS A 135 -7.79 9.81 -1.89
C LYS A 135 -7.40 8.43 -1.39
N GLN A 136 -6.54 7.72 -2.10
CA GLN A 136 -6.01 6.43 -1.68
C GLN A 136 -5.26 6.51 -0.33
N LEU A 137 -4.47 7.55 -0.12
CA LEU A 137 -3.74 7.76 1.14
C LEU A 137 -4.66 7.91 2.36
N THR A 138 -5.90 8.40 2.21
CA THR A 138 -6.86 8.51 3.33
C THR A 138 -7.33 7.17 3.88
N LYS A 139 -7.17 6.09 3.08
CA LYS A 139 -7.48 4.71 3.50
C LYS A 139 -6.46 4.12 4.46
N LEU A 140 -5.32 4.78 4.66
CA LEU A 140 -4.30 4.39 5.63
C LEU A 140 -4.63 4.99 7.00
N LYS A 141 -4.80 4.12 8.00
CA LYS A 141 -4.99 4.46 9.41
C LYS A 141 -3.83 3.91 10.20
N ILE A 142 -3.15 4.75 10.97
CA ILE A 142 -1.93 4.39 11.70
C ILE A 142 -2.13 4.72 13.18
N TYR A 143 -1.83 3.74 14.03
CA TYR A 143 -1.95 3.85 15.49
C TYR A 143 -0.64 3.48 16.18
N ALA A 144 -0.32 4.20 17.23
CA ALA A 144 0.88 4.01 18.03
C ALA A 144 0.78 2.71 18.86
N GLY A 145 -0.32 2.51 19.55
CA GLY A 145 -0.56 1.33 20.38
C GLY A 145 -1.24 0.17 19.65
N SER A 146 -1.65 -0.83 20.43
CA SER A 146 -2.37 -2.02 19.95
C SER A 146 -3.86 -1.76 19.69
N ASN A 147 -4.45 -0.75 20.35
CA ASN A 147 -5.88 -0.48 20.28
C ASN A 147 -6.20 0.51 19.16
N HIS A 148 -7.30 0.24 18.46
CA HIS A 148 -7.80 1.11 17.39
C HIS A 148 -9.34 1.11 17.34
N PRO A 149 -10.00 2.19 16.86
CA PRO A 149 -11.47 2.30 16.85
C PRO A 149 -12.14 1.53 15.71
N HIS A 150 -11.39 0.76 14.90
CA HIS A 150 -11.89 0.09 13.70
C HIS A 150 -12.22 -1.40 13.91
N ALA A 151 -12.43 -1.86 15.16
CA ALA A 151 -12.81 -3.24 15.45
C ALA A 151 -14.16 -3.62 14.82
N ALA A 152 -15.11 -2.67 14.78
CA ALA A 152 -16.44 -2.90 14.20
C ALA A 152 -16.41 -3.24 12.68
N GLN A 153 -15.36 -2.89 11.96
CA GLN A 153 -15.17 -3.23 10.56
C GLN A 153 -14.61 -4.63 10.31
N ASN A 154 -14.34 -5.40 11.37
CA ASN A 154 -13.79 -6.76 11.33
C ASN A 154 -12.58 -6.87 10.37
N PRO A 155 -11.49 -6.12 10.61
CA PRO A 155 -10.35 -6.12 9.70
C PRO A 155 -9.66 -7.50 9.66
N GLN A 156 -9.29 -7.94 8.46
CA GLN A 156 -8.54 -9.18 8.27
C GLN A 156 -7.07 -8.97 8.64
N ILE A 157 -6.52 -9.84 9.48
CA ILE A 157 -5.13 -9.74 9.93
C ILE A 157 -4.19 -10.23 8.83
N ILE A 158 -3.21 -9.38 8.47
CA ILE A 158 -2.13 -9.73 7.55
C ILE A 158 -0.83 -9.89 8.32
N GLU A 159 -0.29 -11.09 8.30
CA GLU A 159 1.01 -11.40 8.91
C GLU A 159 2.14 -11.10 7.91
N LEU A 160 2.94 -10.08 8.20
CA LEU A 160 4.05 -9.65 7.35
C LEU A 160 5.10 -10.73 7.13
N GLY A 161 5.38 -11.55 8.14
CA GLY A 161 6.35 -12.63 8.08
C GLY A 161 5.98 -13.73 7.09
N LYS A 162 4.67 -14.04 6.97
CA LYS A 162 4.17 -15.02 5.99
C LYS A 162 4.29 -14.52 4.54
N LEU A 163 4.14 -13.21 4.31
CA LEU A 163 4.32 -12.63 2.98
C LEU A 163 5.79 -12.66 2.53
N ASN A 164 6.71 -12.30 3.42
CA ASN A 164 8.15 -12.37 3.19
C ASN A 164 8.90 -12.25 4.51
N SER A 165 9.76 -13.21 4.82
CA SER A 165 10.58 -13.22 6.04
C SER A 165 11.46 -11.96 6.19
N LYS A 166 11.83 -11.32 5.09
CA LYS A 166 12.60 -10.06 5.08
C LYS A 166 11.79 -8.83 5.48
N ASN A 167 10.47 -8.92 5.63
CA ASN A 167 9.63 -7.79 6.07
C ASN A 167 9.85 -7.46 7.54
N LEU A 168 10.30 -8.42 8.31
CA LEU A 168 10.68 -8.25 9.71
C LEU A 168 12.19 -8.16 9.85
N VAL A 169 12.64 -7.44 10.87
CA VAL A 169 14.06 -7.41 11.24
C VAL A 169 14.41 -8.78 11.82
N ARG A 170 15.46 -9.41 11.30
CA ARG A 170 16.03 -10.62 11.89
C ARG A 170 16.84 -10.21 13.12
N ASN A 171 16.53 -10.80 14.24
CA ASN A 171 17.36 -10.71 15.45
C ASN A 171 18.64 -11.49 15.21
#